data_aa5a96d95c5bb0931cc16e5f34cf5765
#
_entry.id   aa5a96d95c5bb0931cc16e5f34cf5765
#
_cell.length_a   1.000
_cell.length_b   1.000
_cell.length_c   1.000
_cell.angle_alpha   90.00
_cell.angle_beta   90.00
_cell.angle_gamma   90.00
#
_symmetry.space_group_name_H-M   'P 1'
#
loop_
_entity.id
_entity.type
_entity.pdbx_description
1 polymer ?
#
loop_
_entity_poly.entity_id
_entity_poly.type
_entity_poly.pdbx_seq_one_letter_code
_entity_poly.pdbx_strand_id
1 'polypeptide(L)'
;MVADELSISVTPVRDALHILAGEHLVELRHGDGYFAFPMEEADLRELYDWNQELVLSALRRRTPSGISLPEEDNDYSVQAVEKIFTAIARASSSLIHADAMRWTNARLGAARHIEMTYDLSGREELSAIHAAASSQDLAGLRRLLATYHTSRKRMARTVIKAMRTQAEL
;
A
#
# COMPACT_ATOMS: atom_id res chain seq x y z
N MET A 1 5.65 24.09 10.53
CA MET A 1 6.58 22.93 10.61
C MET A 1 5.81 21.70 11.09
N VAL A 2 6.11 20.46 10.58
CA VAL A 2 5.37 19.23 10.97
C VAL A 2 5.28 19.04 12.50
N ALA A 3 6.32 19.43 13.24
CA ALA A 3 6.32 19.35 14.71
C ALA A 3 5.25 20.27 15.35
N ASP A 4 5.04 21.44 14.79
CA ASP A 4 4.04 22.41 15.30
C ASP A 4 2.63 21.90 14.99
N GLU A 5 2.41 21.36 13.79
CA GLU A 5 1.12 20.79 13.38
C GLU A 5 0.70 19.59 14.25
N LEU A 6 1.69 18.75 14.63
CA LEU A 6 1.46 17.59 15.49
C LEU A 6 1.51 17.92 16.98
N SER A 7 1.85 19.15 17.37
CA SER A 7 2.02 19.58 18.77
C SER A 7 3.00 18.71 19.56
N ILE A 8 4.10 18.28 18.92
CA ILE A 8 5.17 17.47 19.52
C ILE A 8 6.53 18.14 19.35
N SER A 9 7.54 17.68 20.11
CA SER A 9 8.89 18.23 20.00
C SER A 9 9.57 17.85 18.67
N VAL A 10 10.55 18.63 18.24
CA VAL A 10 11.27 18.46 16.95
C VAL A 10 12.07 17.17 16.91
N THR A 11 12.61 16.71 18.05
CA THR A 11 13.49 15.51 18.09
C THR A 11 12.79 14.26 17.61
N PRO A 12 11.64 13.82 18.19
CA PRO A 12 10.96 12.61 17.69
C PRO A 12 10.46 12.73 16.25
N VAL A 13 10.12 13.94 15.78
CA VAL A 13 9.78 14.18 14.37
C VAL A 13 10.97 13.92 13.47
N ARG A 14 12.15 14.43 13.84
CA ARG A 14 13.38 14.20 13.09
C ARG A 14 13.76 12.73 13.04
N ASP A 15 13.67 12.03 14.19
CA ASP A 15 13.96 10.60 14.27
C ASP A 15 13.03 9.78 13.37
N ALA A 16 11.72 10.09 13.39
CA ALA A 16 10.75 9.47 12.49
C ALA A 16 11.07 9.74 11.01
N LEU A 17 11.40 10.97 10.66
CA LEU A 17 11.77 11.35 9.29
C LEU A 17 13.06 10.66 8.83
N HIS A 18 14.05 10.44 9.72
CA HIS A 18 15.24 9.65 9.40
C HIS A 18 14.90 8.18 9.11
N ILE A 19 13.98 7.58 9.87
CA ILE A 19 13.49 6.21 9.60
C ILE A 19 12.81 6.18 8.23
N LEU A 20 11.90 7.12 7.95
CA LEU A 20 11.20 7.21 6.67
C LEU A 20 12.17 7.44 5.49
N ALA A 21 13.26 8.20 5.70
CA ALA A 21 14.30 8.38 4.69
C ALA A 21 15.07 7.07 4.43
N GLY A 22 15.36 6.30 5.47
CA GLY A 22 15.95 4.96 5.33
C GLY A 22 15.06 3.97 4.58
N GLU A 23 13.75 4.15 4.66
CA GLU A 23 12.75 3.35 3.92
C GLU A 23 12.43 3.90 2.52
N HIS A 24 13.11 4.96 2.07
CA HIS A 24 12.85 5.66 0.81
C HIS A 24 11.42 6.20 0.65
N LEU A 25 10.78 6.58 1.74
CA LEU A 25 9.46 7.24 1.75
C LEU A 25 9.60 8.76 1.68
N VAL A 26 10.69 9.29 2.21
CA VAL A 26 11.07 10.70 2.09
C VAL A 26 12.53 10.81 1.66
N GLU A 27 12.88 11.95 1.06
CA GLU A 27 14.24 12.32 0.67
C GLU A 27 14.75 13.43 1.61
N LEU A 28 15.93 13.24 2.20
CA LEU A 28 16.62 14.30 2.93
C LEU A 28 17.48 15.12 1.95
N ARG A 29 17.12 16.40 1.75
CA ARG A 29 17.92 17.33 0.99
C ARG A 29 18.74 18.20 1.95
N HIS A 30 20.06 18.17 1.76
CA HIS A 30 20.98 18.86 2.67
C HIS A 30 20.76 20.38 2.65
N GLY A 31 20.38 20.92 3.80
CA GLY A 31 20.04 22.36 3.96
C GLY A 31 18.55 22.67 3.75
N ASP A 32 17.78 21.84 3.06
CA ASP A 32 16.39 22.15 2.68
C ASP A 32 15.36 21.31 3.48
N GLY A 33 15.77 20.22 4.15
CA GLY A 33 14.88 19.39 4.96
C GLY A 33 14.44 18.10 4.29
N TYR A 34 13.23 17.62 4.63
CA TYR A 34 12.67 16.35 4.14
C TYR A 34 11.57 16.61 3.13
N PHE A 35 11.60 15.88 2.05
CA PHE A 35 10.63 15.96 0.95
C PHE A 35 10.04 14.59 0.69
N ALA A 36 8.81 14.53 0.19
CA ALA A 36 8.25 13.27 -0.30
C ALA A 36 9.16 12.70 -1.39
N PHE A 37 9.41 11.38 -1.34
CA PHE A 37 10.23 10.74 -2.36
C PHE A 37 9.53 10.89 -3.73
N PRO A 38 10.23 11.42 -4.75
CA PRO A 38 9.61 11.62 -6.05
C PRO A 38 9.21 10.27 -6.65
N MET A 39 7.98 10.19 -7.14
CA MET A 39 7.43 8.99 -7.78
C MET A 39 6.96 9.34 -9.19
N GLU A 40 7.42 8.58 -10.16
CA GLU A 40 7.00 8.66 -11.55
C GLU A 40 5.92 7.61 -11.88
N GLU A 41 5.27 7.75 -13.05
CA GLU A 41 4.26 6.77 -13.49
C GLU A 41 4.83 5.35 -13.59
N ALA A 42 6.08 5.22 -14.07
CA ALA A 42 6.77 3.95 -14.19
C ALA A 42 6.98 3.30 -12.82
N ASP A 43 7.46 4.08 -11.84
CA ASP A 43 7.71 3.59 -10.48
C ASP A 43 6.43 3.08 -9.82
N LEU A 44 5.32 3.81 -10.00
CA LEU A 44 4.03 3.39 -9.45
C LEU A 44 3.53 2.08 -10.09
N ARG A 45 3.73 1.91 -11.41
CA ARG A 45 3.39 0.66 -12.11
C ARG A 45 4.24 -0.50 -11.61
N GLU A 46 5.55 -0.30 -11.45
CA GLU A 46 6.48 -1.31 -10.92
C GLU A 46 6.14 -1.69 -9.48
N LEU A 47 5.76 -0.73 -8.63
CA LEU A 47 5.30 -1.02 -7.27
C LEU A 47 4.03 -1.88 -7.25
N TYR A 48 3.08 -1.65 -8.16
CA TYR A 48 1.91 -2.51 -8.28
C TYR A 48 2.22 -3.88 -8.87
N ASP A 49 3.16 -3.99 -9.80
CA ASP A 49 3.65 -5.28 -10.28
C ASP A 49 4.33 -6.06 -9.14
N TRP A 50 5.19 -5.41 -8.37
CA TRP A 50 5.83 -6.02 -7.22
C TRP A 50 4.82 -6.45 -6.14
N ASN A 51 3.84 -5.59 -5.83
CA ASN A 51 2.77 -5.92 -4.90
C ASN A 51 1.99 -7.17 -5.35
N GLN A 52 1.68 -7.27 -6.64
CA GLN A 52 1.03 -8.44 -7.24
C GLN A 52 1.88 -9.70 -7.10
N GLU A 53 3.18 -9.64 -7.40
CA GLU A 53 4.08 -10.79 -7.24
C GLU A 53 4.18 -11.25 -5.78
N LEU A 54 4.24 -10.35 -4.84
CA LEU A 54 4.25 -10.68 -3.41
C LEU A 54 3.00 -11.45 -3.00
N VAL A 55 1.80 -10.96 -3.32
CA VAL A 55 0.56 -11.65 -2.94
C VAL A 55 0.43 -13.00 -3.65
N LEU A 56 0.75 -13.09 -4.94
CA LEU A 56 0.70 -14.35 -5.67
C LEU A 56 1.73 -15.36 -5.16
N SER A 57 2.92 -14.91 -4.81
CA SER A 57 3.94 -15.76 -4.19
C SER A 57 3.50 -16.27 -2.82
N ALA A 58 2.90 -15.39 -1.99
CA ALA A 58 2.37 -15.80 -0.69
C ALA A 58 1.26 -16.86 -0.82
N LEU A 59 0.34 -16.69 -1.78
CA LEU A 59 -0.72 -17.66 -2.04
C LEU A 59 -0.19 -19.01 -2.53
N ARG A 60 0.91 -19.05 -3.29
CA ARG A 60 1.58 -20.29 -3.69
C ARG A 60 2.26 -21.01 -2.52
N ARG A 61 2.77 -20.25 -1.55
CA ARG A 61 3.55 -20.73 -0.40
C ARG A 61 2.75 -20.80 0.90
N ARG A 62 1.43 -20.58 0.85
CA ARG A 62 0.61 -20.53 2.04
C ARG A 62 0.67 -21.83 2.85
N THR A 63 0.59 -21.66 4.17
CA THR A 63 0.47 -22.77 5.09
C THR A 63 -0.93 -23.37 5.08
N PRO A 64 -1.10 -24.60 5.62
CA PRO A 64 -2.41 -25.22 5.79
C PRO A 64 -3.38 -24.39 6.65
N SER A 65 -2.88 -23.53 7.51
CA SER A 65 -3.70 -22.61 8.33
C SER A 65 -4.49 -21.58 7.51
N GLY A 66 -4.14 -21.43 6.21
CA GLY A 66 -4.83 -20.52 5.31
C GLY A 66 -4.52 -19.04 5.55
N ILE A 67 -5.44 -18.18 5.09
CA ILE A 67 -5.34 -16.72 5.25
C ILE A 67 -6.18 -16.34 6.47
N SER A 68 -5.55 -15.74 7.47
CA SER A 68 -6.24 -15.15 8.63
C SER A 68 -6.41 -13.66 8.37
N LEU A 69 -7.62 -13.25 8.05
CA LEU A 69 -7.96 -11.84 7.83
C LEU A 69 -8.40 -11.17 9.14
N PRO A 70 -8.19 -9.85 9.26
CA PRO A 70 -8.88 -9.06 10.29
C PRO A 70 -10.39 -9.10 10.05
N GLU A 71 -11.17 -8.74 11.06
CA GLU A 71 -12.60 -8.50 10.86
C GLU A 71 -12.82 -7.50 9.72
N GLU A 72 -13.88 -7.72 8.93
CA GLU A 72 -14.23 -6.83 7.83
C GLU A 72 -14.56 -5.45 8.40
N ASP A 73 -13.69 -4.51 8.11
CA ASP A 73 -13.92 -3.12 8.45
C ASP A 73 -14.80 -2.52 7.35
N ASN A 74 -15.97 -1.98 7.73
CA ASN A 74 -16.88 -1.34 6.77
C ASN A 74 -16.29 -0.05 6.17
N ASP A 75 -15.07 0.30 6.56
CA ASP A 75 -14.36 1.46 6.08
C ASP A 75 -13.47 1.11 4.88
N TYR A 76 -13.72 1.77 3.73
CA TYR A 76 -12.81 1.72 2.58
C TYR A 76 -11.71 2.75 2.78
N SER A 77 -10.62 2.33 3.36
CA SER A 77 -9.47 3.18 3.67
C SER A 77 -8.14 2.54 3.21
N VAL A 78 -7.10 3.35 3.12
CA VAL A 78 -5.73 2.87 2.83
C VAL A 78 -5.35 1.77 3.82
N GLN A 79 -5.66 1.98 5.10
CA GLN A 79 -5.37 1.04 6.17
C GLN A 79 -6.10 -0.31 5.99
N ALA A 80 -7.36 -0.29 5.53
CA ALA A 80 -8.11 -1.51 5.25
C ALA A 80 -7.46 -2.33 4.12
N VAL A 81 -7.05 -1.66 3.03
CA VAL A 81 -6.28 -2.29 1.95
C VAL A 81 -4.99 -2.90 2.47
N GLU A 82 -4.21 -2.16 3.24
CA GLU A 82 -2.92 -2.60 3.80
C GLU A 82 -3.07 -3.80 4.73
N LYS A 83 -4.10 -3.82 5.58
CA LYS A 83 -4.41 -4.93 6.48
C LYS A 83 -4.66 -6.22 5.69
N ILE A 84 -5.49 -6.17 4.65
CA ILE A 84 -5.82 -7.34 3.81
C ILE A 84 -4.58 -7.86 3.09
N PHE A 85 -3.82 -7.00 2.41
CA PHE A 85 -2.63 -7.42 1.67
C PHE A 85 -1.54 -7.97 2.61
N THR A 86 -1.37 -7.36 3.79
CA THR A 86 -0.44 -7.86 4.82
C THR A 86 -0.88 -9.23 5.34
N ALA A 87 -2.18 -9.45 5.56
CA ALA A 87 -2.72 -10.74 6.00
C ALA A 87 -2.48 -11.84 4.94
N ILE A 88 -2.69 -11.52 3.65
CA ILE A 88 -2.37 -12.44 2.55
C ILE A 88 -0.87 -12.77 2.54
N ALA A 89 0.01 -11.78 2.70
CA ALA A 89 1.45 -12.00 2.71
C ALA A 89 1.90 -12.88 3.89
N ARG A 90 1.28 -12.70 5.06
CA ARG A 90 1.54 -13.53 6.26
C ARG A 90 1.12 -14.98 6.10
N ALA A 91 0.19 -15.30 5.21
CA ALA A 91 -0.23 -16.68 4.98
C ALA A 91 0.92 -17.60 4.50
N SER A 92 2.00 -17.05 3.96
CA SER A 92 3.22 -17.79 3.59
C SER A 92 4.09 -18.19 4.80
N SER A 93 3.80 -17.73 6.02
CA SER A 93 4.65 -17.84 7.22
C SER A 93 6.08 -17.31 7.05
N SER A 94 6.34 -16.53 6.04
CA SER A 94 7.63 -15.89 5.79
C SER A 94 7.63 -14.47 6.35
N LEU A 95 8.51 -14.19 7.32
CA LEU A 95 8.70 -12.83 7.83
C LEU A 95 9.17 -11.88 6.71
N ILE A 96 10.02 -12.37 5.81
CA ILE A 96 10.51 -11.59 4.66
C ILE A 96 9.37 -11.17 3.74
N HIS A 97 8.39 -12.06 3.48
CA HIS A 97 7.19 -11.69 2.71
C HIS A 97 6.36 -10.61 3.39
N ALA A 98 6.15 -10.76 4.70
CA ALA A 98 5.39 -9.80 5.48
C ALA A 98 6.09 -8.43 5.53
N ASP A 99 7.41 -8.41 5.65
CA ASP A 99 8.22 -7.19 5.67
C ASP A 99 8.22 -6.50 4.31
N ALA A 100 8.43 -7.26 3.22
CA ALA A 100 8.36 -6.74 1.86
C ALA A 100 6.97 -6.15 1.55
N MET A 101 5.89 -6.81 2.02
CA MET A 101 4.54 -6.28 1.85
C MET A 101 4.32 -4.99 2.64
N ARG A 102 4.80 -4.90 3.88
CA ARG A 102 4.70 -3.66 4.67
C ARG A 102 5.42 -2.49 3.99
N TRP A 103 6.65 -2.74 3.52
CA TRP A 103 7.41 -1.75 2.77
C TRP A 103 6.68 -1.29 1.50
N THR A 104 6.15 -2.24 0.72
CA THR A 104 5.40 -1.94 -0.50
C THR A 104 4.12 -1.16 -0.19
N ASN A 105 3.39 -1.55 0.86
CA ASN A 105 2.18 -0.85 1.30
C ASN A 105 2.48 0.59 1.71
N ALA A 106 3.55 0.84 2.48
CA ALA A 106 3.95 2.18 2.88
C ALA A 106 4.24 3.08 1.66
N ARG A 107 4.93 2.55 0.65
CA ARG A 107 5.20 3.29 -0.59
C ARG A 107 3.95 3.54 -1.44
N LEU A 108 2.97 2.63 -1.42
CA LEU A 108 1.71 2.77 -2.14
C LEU A 108 0.69 3.66 -1.40
N GLY A 109 0.91 3.98 -0.13
CA GLY A 109 -0.07 4.67 0.72
C GLY A 109 -0.59 5.97 0.14
N ALA A 110 0.30 6.86 -0.29
CA ALA A 110 -0.09 8.14 -0.90
C ALA A 110 -0.86 7.95 -2.22
N ALA A 111 -0.42 7.04 -3.08
CA ALA A 111 -1.11 6.72 -4.33
C ALA A 111 -2.52 6.18 -4.07
N ARG A 112 -2.67 5.24 -3.13
CA ARG A 112 -3.97 4.67 -2.74
C ARG A 112 -4.92 5.74 -2.18
N HIS A 113 -4.39 6.70 -1.41
CA HIS A 113 -5.20 7.81 -0.92
C HIS A 113 -5.81 8.61 -2.07
N ILE A 114 -5.03 8.91 -3.09
CA ILE A 114 -5.50 9.58 -4.30
C ILE A 114 -6.50 8.70 -5.07
N GLU A 115 -6.20 7.41 -5.26
CA GLU A 115 -7.08 6.47 -5.96
C GLU A 115 -8.48 6.42 -5.37
N MET A 116 -8.60 6.45 -4.05
CA MET A 116 -9.89 6.45 -3.35
C MET A 116 -10.77 7.66 -3.67
N THR A 117 -10.20 8.75 -4.16
CA THR A 117 -10.96 9.92 -4.61
C THR A 117 -11.55 9.74 -6.01
N TYR A 118 -11.00 8.80 -6.81
CA TYR A 118 -11.41 8.56 -8.20
C TYR A 118 -12.12 7.23 -8.42
N ASP A 119 -11.96 6.27 -7.51
CA ASP A 119 -12.47 4.91 -7.65
C ASP A 119 -13.69 4.67 -6.78
N LEU A 120 -14.86 4.78 -7.37
CA LEU A 120 -16.14 4.55 -6.71
C LEU A 120 -16.41 3.04 -6.46
N SER A 121 -15.72 2.14 -7.17
CA SER A 121 -15.90 0.67 -7.05
C SER A 121 -14.93 0.03 -6.05
N GLY A 122 -13.97 0.76 -5.54
CA GLY A 122 -12.89 0.23 -4.70
C GLY A 122 -13.36 -0.46 -3.42
N ARG A 123 -14.46 0.01 -2.83
CA ARG A 123 -15.09 -0.65 -1.67
C ARG A 123 -15.60 -2.05 -2.02
N GLU A 124 -16.34 -2.17 -3.11
CA GLU A 124 -16.91 -3.45 -3.56
C GLU A 124 -15.80 -4.43 -3.96
N GLU A 125 -14.77 -3.93 -4.63
CA GLU A 125 -13.60 -4.70 -5.01
C GLU A 125 -12.85 -5.25 -3.78
N LEU A 126 -12.63 -4.41 -2.76
CA LEU A 126 -11.97 -4.80 -1.52
C LEU A 126 -12.79 -5.82 -0.72
N SER A 127 -14.11 -5.62 -0.61
CA SER A 127 -15.02 -6.57 0.03
C SER A 127 -15.03 -7.92 -0.69
N ALA A 128 -15.03 -7.93 -2.03
CA ALA A 128 -14.94 -9.18 -2.80
C ALA A 128 -13.60 -9.91 -2.56
N ILE A 129 -12.48 -9.18 -2.48
CA ILE A 129 -11.17 -9.75 -2.14
C ILE A 129 -11.20 -10.34 -0.73
N HIS A 130 -11.76 -9.62 0.24
CA HIS A 130 -11.90 -10.08 1.62
C HIS A 130 -12.74 -11.35 1.70
N ALA A 131 -13.91 -11.38 1.05
CA ALA A 131 -14.80 -12.53 1.02
C ALA A 131 -14.13 -13.76 0.40
N ALA A 132 -13.45 -13.62 -0.74
CA ALA A 132 -12.73 -14.70 -1.38
C ALA A 132 -11.58 -15.26 -0.52
N ALA A 133 -10.87 -14.37 0.18
CA ALA A 133 -9.78 -14.77 1.09
C ALA A 133 -10.34 -15.47 2.34
N SER A 134 -11.42 -14.97 2.92
CA SER A 134 -12.10 -15.57 4.09
C SER A 134 -12.67 -16.96 3.78
N SER A 135 -13.29 -17.14 2.61
CA SER A 135 -13.83 -18.42 2.15
C SER A 135 -12.76 -19.38 1.62
N GLN A 136 -11.50 -18.96 1.58
CA GLN A 136 -10.38 -19.72 0.99
C GLN A 136 -10.60 -20.06 -0.50
N ASP A 137 -11.41 -19.27 -1.23
CA ASP A 137 -11.56 -19.38 -2.69
C ASP A 137 -10.32 -18.79 -3.38
N LEU A 138 -9.28 -19.61 -3.49
CA LEU A 138 -7.99 -19.17 -4.05
C LEU A 138 -8.07 -18.86 -5.55
N ALA A 139 -8.97 -19.49 -6.28
CA ALA A 139 -9.13 -19.23 -7.70
C ALA A 139 -9.81 -17.87 -7.92
N GLY A 140 -10.89 -17.61 -7.19
CA GLY A 140 -11.55 -16.31 -7.15
C GLY A 140 -10.62 -15.20 -6.68
N LEU A 141 -9.92 -15.44 -5.57
CA LEU A 141 -8.96 -14.48 -5.01
C LEU A 141 -7.86 -14.08 -6.01
N ARG A 142 -7.26 -15.05 -6.73
CA ARG A 142 -6.25 -14.74 -7.75
C ARG A 142 -6.82 -13.88 -8.88
N ARG A 143 -8.04 -14.16 -9.35
CA ARG A 143 -8.70 -13.35 -10.39
C ARG A 143 -8.97 -11.93 -9.91
N LEU A 144 -9.51 -11.77 -8.70
CA LEU A 144 -9.80 -10.46 -8.11
C LEU A 144 -8.52 -9.64 -7.91
N LEU A 145 -7.46 -10.26 -7.39
CA LEU A 145 -6.15 -9.60 -7.24
C LEU A 145 -5.56 -9.18 -8.58
N ALA A 146 -5.67 -10.00 -9.64
CA ALA A 146 -5.20 -9.64 -10.97
C ALA A 146 -5.99 -8.44 -11.54
N THR A 147 -7.32 -8.41 -11.35
CA THR A 147 -8.17 -7.29 -11.75
C THR A 147 -7.80 -6.02 -10.98
N TYR A 148 -7.65 -6.11 -9.65
CA TYR A 148 -7.21 -5.02 -8.79
C TYR A 148 -5.92 -4.37 -9.31
N HIS A 149 -4.86 -5.14 -9.47
CA HIS A 149 -3.56 -4.59 -9.90
C HIS A 149 -3.61 -4.04 -11.34
N THR A 150 -4.36 -4.69 -12.24
CA THR A 150 -4.54 -4.19 -13.61
C THR A 150 -5.25 -2.83 -13.62
N SER A 151 -6.29 -2.67 -12.82
CA SER A 151 -7.02 -1.42 -12.66
C SER A 151 -6.12 -0.30 -12.14
N ARG A 152 -5.36 -0.56 -11.06
CA ARG A 152 -4.44 0.42 -10.44
C ARG A 152 -3.34 0.86 -11.40
N LYS A 153 -2.74 -0.09 -12.15
CA LYS A 153 -1.73 0.24 -13.17
C LYS A 153 -2.28 1.12 -14.29
N ARG A 154 -3.54 0.95 -14.68
CA ARG A 154 -4.19 1.82 -15.67
C ARG A 154 -4.38 3.24 -15.15
N MET A 155 -4.65 3.39 -13.86
CA MET A 155 -4.85 4.69 -13.23
C MET A 155 -3.54 5.43 -12.91
N ALA A 156 -2.38 4.77 -12.97
CA ALA A 156 -1.10 5.30 -12.49
C ALA A 156 -0.80 6.72 -12.99
N ARG A 157 -1.02 7.00 -14.28
CA ARG A 157 -0.81 8.34 -14.86
C ARG A 157 -1.69 9.41 -14.20
N THR A 158 -2.96 9.12 -13.98
CA THR A 158 -3.91 10.04 -13.35
C THR A 158 -3.53 10.30 -11.89
N VAL A 159 -3.18 9.24 -11.17
CA VAL A 159 -2.76 9.29 -9.78
C VAL A 159 -1.49 10.15 -9.62
N ILE A 160 -0.45 9.90 -10.41
CA ILE A 160 0.80 10.69 -10.36
C ILE A 160 0.55 12.16 -10.67
N LYS A 161 -0.30 12.46 -11.67
CA LYS A 161 -0.66 13.85 -11.96
C LYS A 161 -1.34 14.52 -10.76
N ALA A 162 -2.28 13.84 -10.11
CA ALA A 162 -2.97 14.38 -8.94
C ALA A 162 -2.04 14.56 -7.72
N MET A 163 -1.13 13.60 -7.47
CA MET A 163 -0.12 13.71 -6.42
C MET A 163 0.77 14.95 -6.60
N ARG A 164 1.20 15.24 -7.83
CA ARG A 164 2.02 16.43 -8.13
C ARG A 164 1.25 17.73 -7.87
N THR A 165 -0.01 17.81 -8.30
CA THR A 165 -0.85 18.99 -8.05
C THR A 165 -1.06 19.25 -6.57
N GLN A 166 -1.20 18.22 -5.74
CA GLN A 166 -1.33 18.39 -4.27
C GLN A 166 -0.03 18.82 -3.59
N ALA A 167 1.13 18.47 -4.15
CA ALA A 167 2.43 18.86 -3.60
C ALA A 167 2.82 20.33 -3.89
N GLU A 168 2.11 20.99 -4.81
CA GLU A 168 2.32 22.39 -5.21
C GLU A 168 1.43 23.37 -4.42
N LEU A 169 0.50 22.86 -3.58
CA LEU A 169 -0.41 23.66 -2.74
C LEU A 169 0.13 23.80 -1.31
#